data_4c3f19f7c842e185094a3e7f51f0365f
#
_entry.id   4c3f19f7c842e185094a3e7f51f0365f
#
_cell.length_a   1.000
_cell.length_b   1.000
_cell.length_c   1.000
_cell.angle_alpha   90.00
_cell.angle_beta   90.00
_cell.angle_gamma   90.00
#
_symmetry.space_group_name_H-M   'P 1'
#
loop_
_entity.id
_entity.type
_entity.pdbx_description
1 polymer ?
#
loop_
_entity_poly.entity_id
_entity_poly.type
_entity_poly.pdbx_seq_one_letter_code
_entity_poly.pdbx_strand_id
1 'polypeptide(L)'
;MARLKSKSTGTDSGVQSSAQEVTPSGGSLYGTEQLLGGNAPLPNVEIETAEVAKPQTVDGQDADANLGLYLNFNGKDAGKPQPLRGDYGGTANGPQTYEYEKLNSDSFAPPGTDQGSVPNAKWPLGLSHNRPGYKGKAGWARQQNKSHLPAAKEIAGVDMKLEPNAYRELHWHSANEWALVLKGCARVAAINDESQSFTDDLCEGDVWFFPSGVPHSIQAFDKGVEFLLVFDSGDFDENSTFLVSNMFARIPREVLSKNFKAPVDAFKKLPERELYIFNGTPAPKDIKKQNITAPGGYISGAGSYSYHWSQQKPHETPGGTVKIIDPTSFPIAAGFSAALVTVKPGAMREIHWHTTSDEWSYFLQGSGRATIYAAPSAGQTFDFTSGDVGYIPKDSAHYIENTGTGDLVFLEVLLAPKFTDISVAQWLALTPKQTVQDHLGLPDDLLENLPKEKTILKEGNPDLVALAHGGTAY
;
A
#
# COMPACT_ATOMS: atom_id res chain seq x y z
N MET A 1 36.43 40.96 25.73
CA MET A 1 36.81 42.27 25.15
C MET A 1 36.36 42.23 23.69
N ALA A 2 35.58 43.09 23.11
CA ALA A 2 34.96 44.35 23.44
C ALA A 2 33.56 44.41 22.80
N ARG A 3 32.64 45.03 23.49
CA ARG A 3 31.31 45.42 23.02
C ARG A 3 31.43 46.59 22.03
N LEU A 4 30.59 46.63 21.03
CA LEU A 4 30.17 47.88 20.39
C LEU A 4 28.64 47.88 20.27
N LYS A 5 28.05 48.85 20.98
CA LYS A 5 26.66 49.30 20.85
C LYS A 5 26.59 50.38 19.79
N SER A 6 25.56 50.40 18.97
CA SER A 6 25.09 51.62 18.33
C SER A 6 23.59 51.74 18.43
N LYS A 7 23.18 52.96 18.72
CA LYS A 7 21.86 53.41 19.08
C LYS A 7 20.93 53.56 17.88
N SER A 8 19.66 53.35 18.17
CA SER A 8 18.48 53.66 17.36
C SER A 8 18.18 55.17 17.37
N THR A 9 17.64 55.64 16.25
CA THR A 9 16.71 56.81 16.28
C THR A 9 15.47 56.40 15.50
N GLY A 10 14.33 56.53 16.17
CA GLY A 10 13.02 56.21 15.63
C GLY A 10 12.44 57.38 14.87
N THR A 11 11.50 57.08 14.00
CA THR A 11 10.36 57.94 13.67
C THR A 11 9.11 57.11 13.53
N ASP A 12 8.17 57.50 14.36
CA ASP A 12 6.82 57.02 14.49
C ASP A 12 6.00 57.55 13.29
N SER A 13 5.26 56.69 12.58
CA SER A 13 4.11 57.11 11.78
C SER A 13 3.05 56.01 11.85
N GLY A 14 2.06 56.27 12.69
CA GLY A 14 0.89 55.42 12.89
C GLY A 14 0.06 55.33 11.62
N VAL A 15 -0.29 54.13 11.26
CA VAL A 15 -1.44 53.83 10.40
C VAL A 15 -2.36 52.91 11.19
N GLN A 16 -3.46 53.45 11.66
CA GLN A 16 -4.62 52.71 12.12
C GLN A 16 -5.23 51.94 10.96
N SER A 17 -5.18 50.62 10.95
CA SER A 17 -6.01 49.77 10.13
C SER A 17 -7.25 49.39 10.94
N SER A 18 -8.39 49.94 10.62
CA SER A 18 -9.70 49.49 11.04
C SER A 18 -9.98 48.10 10.44
N ALA A 19 -10.04 47.08 11.29
CA ALA A 19 -10.58 45.79 10.92
C ALA A 19 -12.09 45.93 10.75
N GLN A 20 -12.57 45.84 9.50
CA GLN A 20 -13.96 45.59 9.21
C GLN A 20 -14.20 44.07 9.32
N GLU A 21 -15.04 43.68 10.26
CA GLU A 21 -15.68 42.39 10.30
C GLU A 21 -16.51 42.20 9.03
N VAL A 22 -16.08 41.29 8.17
CA VAL A 22 -16.88 40.82 7.06
C VAL A 22 -17.67 39.61 7.55
N THR A 23 -18.95 39.82 7.88
CA THR A 23 -19.91 38.74 8.02
C THR A 23 -20.12 38.06 6.68
N PRO A 24 -20.04 36.72 6.54
CA PRO A 24 -20.38 36.04 5.31
C PRO A 24 -21.91 36.09 5.14
N SER A 25 -22.39 36.94 4.23
CA SER A 25 -23.73 36.80 3.69
C SER A 25 -23.77 35.54 2.83
N GLY A 26 -24.60 34.56 3.22
CA GLY A 26 -24.89 33.40 2.42
C GLY A 26 -25.52 33.79 1.06
N GLY A 27 -24.68 33.86 0.05
CA GLY A 27 -25.08 33.92 -1.35
C GLY A 27 -24.81 32.56 -1.98
N SER A 28 -25.88 31.90 -2.45
CA SER A 28 -25.80 30.73 -3.30
C SER A 28 -24.90 30.99 -4.48
N LEU A 29 -23.77 30.26 -4.57
CA LEU A 29 -22.78 30.40 -5.66
C LEU A 29 -23.22 29.71 -6.96
N TYR A 30 -24.42 29.22 -7.06
CA TYR A 30 -24.97 28.59 -8.26
C TYR A 30 -26.29 29.24 -8.65
N GLY A 31 -26.20 30.41 -9.31
CA GLY A 31 -27.26 30.90 -10.13
C GLY A 31 -27.31 30.07 -11.42
N THR A 32 -28.23 29.11 -11.46
CA THR A 32 -28.43 28.20 -12.60
C THR A 32 -29.12 28.90 -13.82
N GLU A 33 -29.37 30.17 -13.77
CA GLU A 33 -30.15 30.86 -14.82
C GLU A 33 -29.35 31.51 -15.95
N GLN A 34 -28.01 31.52 -15.94
CA GLN A 34 -27.22 32.17 -16.96
C GLN A 34 -26.38 31.27 -17.89
N LEU A 35 -26.45 29.94 -17.74
CA LEU A 35 -25.65 29.02 -18.59
C LEU A 35 -26.43 28.26 -19.66
N LEU A 36 -27.74 28.40 -19.72
CA LEU A 36 -28.56 27.79 -20.78
C LEU A 36 -29.41 28.85 -21.44
N GLY A 37 -28.89 29.43 -22.50
CA GLY A 37 -29.69 30.26 -23.42
C GLY A 37 -30.70 29.39 -24.17
N GLY A 38 -31.95 29.41 -23.72
CA GLY A 38 -33.06 28.75 -24.43
C GLY A 38 -34.18 28.38 -23.48
N ASN A 39 -35.34 28.96 -23.66
CA ASN A 39 -36.60 28.65 -23.00
C ASN A 39 -37.15 27.26 -23.40
N ALA A 40 -36.47 26.20 -23.07
CA ALA A 40 -37.05 24.86 -23.08
C ALA A 40 -37.41 24.50 -21.61
N PRO A 41 -38.65 24.23 -21.27
CA PRO A 41 -38.95 23.73 -19.96
C PRO A 41 -38.20 22.40 -19.78
N LEU A 42 -37.45 22.29 -18.68
CA LEU A 42 -36.86 21.03 -18.28
C LEU A 42 -38.01 20.02 -18.19
N PRO A 43 -37.85 18.80 -18.73
CA PRO A 43 -38.88 17.78 -18.52
C PRO A 43 -39.09 17.67 -17.04
N ASN A 44 -40.38 17.66 -16.61
CA ASN A 44 -40.73 17.29 -15.26
C ASN A 44 -40.21 15.87 -15.01
N VAL A 45 -39.01 15.79 -14.45
CA VAL A 45 -38.58 14.60 -13.77
C VAL A 45 -39.44 14.62 -12.50
N GLU A 46 -40.51 13.85 -12.47
CA GLU A 46 -41.10 13.42 -11.21
C GLU A 46 -39.95 12.72 -10.48
N ILE A 47 -39.32 13.44 -9.56
CA ILE A 47 -38.53 12.81 -8.53
C ILE A 47 -39.61 12.07 -7.73
N GLU A 48 -39.84 10.78 -8.06
CA GLU A 48 -40.42 9.90 -7.06
C GLU A 48 -39.59 10.13 -5.80
N THR A 49 -40.21 10.78 -4.82
CA THR A 49 -39.68 10.80 -3.47
C THR A 49 -39.80 9.34 -3.03
N ALA A 50 -38.76 8.55 -3.35
CA ALA A 50 -38.58 7.25 -2.74
C ALA A 50 -38.72 7.48 -1.25
N GLU A 51 -39.72 6.82 -0.62
CA GLU A 51 -39.80 6.84 0.84
C GLU A 51 -38.37 6.56 1.32
N VAL A 52 -37.82 7.49 2.08
CA VAL A 52 -36.48 7.32 2.68
C VAL A 52 -36.56 5.98 3.39
N ALA A 53 -35.88 4.97 2.83
CA ALA A 53 -35.86 3.65 3.42
C ALA A 53 -35.35 3.83 4.85
N LYS A 54 -36.21 3.50 5.83
CA LYS A 54 -35.76 3.56 7.22
C LYS A 54 -34.54 2.68 7.35
N PRO A 55 -33.47 3.11 8.07
CA PRO A 55 -32.34 2.27 8.33
C PRO A 55 -32.79 0.86 8.72
N GLN A 56 -32.22 -0.15 8.07
CA GLN A 56 -32.55 -1.52 8.43
C GLN A 56 -32.10 -1.72 9.87
N THR A 57 -33.03 -2.07 10.73
CA THR A 57 -32.73 -2.39 12.14
C THR A 57 -32.77 -3.90 12.32
N VAL A 58 -31.78 -4.44 13.00
CA VAL A 58 -31.81 -5.81 13.50
C VAL A 58 -32.10 -5.71 14.98
N ASP A 59 -33.22 -6.33 15.42
CA ASP A 59 -33.69 -6.30 16.82
C ASP A 59 -33.84 -4.88 17.40
N GLY A 60 -34.22 -3.90 16.57
CA GLY A 60 -34.43 -2.52 17.00
C GLY A 60 -33.15 -1.70 17.15
N GLN A 61 -32.00 -2.23 16.76
CA GLN A 61 -30.71 -1.54 16.75
C GLN A 61 -30.34 -1.06 15.33
N ASP A 62 -29.53 -0.03 15.24
CA ASP A 62 -29.00 0.44 13.97
C ASP A 62 -28.07 -0.64 13.37
N ALA A 63 -28.46 -1.19 12.23
CA ALA A 63 -27.73 -2.24 11.56
C ALA A 63 -26.32 -1.81 11.19
N ASP A 64 -26.11 -0.54 10.89
CA ASP A 64 -24.80 0.01 10.54
C ASP A 64 -23.81 -0.07 11.68
N ALA A 65 -24.26 0.25 12.88
CA ALA A 65 -23.40 0.28 14.04
C ALA A 65 -22.95 -1.11 14.50
N ASN A 66 -23.73 -2.15 14.20
CA ASN A 66 -23.59 -3.45 14.85
C ASN A 66 -23.22 -4.61 13.93
N LEU A 67 -23.55 -4.54 12.65
CA LEU A 67 -23.42 -5.69 11.76
C LEU A 67 -22.47 -5.46 10.57
N GLY A 68 -21.90 -4.26 10.40
CA GLY A 68 -21.04 -3.96 9.28
C GLY A 68 -21.70 -4.28 7.94
N LEU A 69 -22.99 -3.94 7.78
CA LEU A 69 -23.73 -4.16 6.54
C LEU A 69 -23.23 -3.20 5.47
N TYR A 70 -23.02 -3.71 4.27
CA TYR A 70 -22.32 -3.03 3.20
C TYR A 70 -23.18 -2.97 1.93
N LEU A 71 -22.72 -2.22 0.93
CA LEU A 71 -23.32 -2.22 -0.39
C LEU A 71 -23.29 -3.64 -0.98
N ASN A 72 -24.44 -4.10 -1.49
CA ASN A 72 -24.58 -5.40 -2.13
C ASN A 72 -24.61 -5.23 -3.66
N PHE A 73 -23.52 -5.58 -4.32
CA PHE A 73 -23.42 -5.52 -5.78
C PHE A 73 -23.71 -6.84 -6.49
N ASN A 74 -24.10 -7.89 -5.75
CA ASN A 74 -24.36 -9.23 -6.29
C ASN A 74 -25.83 -9.60 -6.37
N GLY A 75 -26.73 -8.71 -5.93
CA GLY A 75 -28.18 -8.94 -5.90
C GLY A 75 -28.88 -8.70 -7.24
N LYS A 76 -30.22 -8.73 -7.21
CA LYS A 76 -31.08 -8.48 -8.39
C LYS A 76 -30.87 -7.11 -9.02
N ASP A 77 -30.46 -6.14 -8.23
CA ASP A 77 -30.19 -4.76 -8.63
C ASP A 77 -28.71 -4.48 -8.81
N ALA A 78 -27.92 -5.50 -9.13
CA ALA A 78 -26.47 -5.38 -9.28
C ALA A 78 -26.01 -4.31 -10.30
N GLY A 79 -26.90 -3.81 -11.14
CA GLY A 79 -26.66 -2.68 -12.05
C GLY A 79 -26.86 -1.30 -11.43
N LYS A 80 -27.21 -1.20 -10.15
CA LYS A 80 -27.44 0.06 -9.43
C LYS A 80 -26.73 0.05 -8.09
N PRO A 81 -26.22 1.17 -7.60
CA PRO A 81 -25.76 1.29 -6.24
C PRO A 81 -26.88 0.89 -5.27
N GLN A 82 -26.58 -0.05 -4.38
CA GLN A 82 -27.57 -0.61 -3.43
C GLN A 82 -26.98 -0.55 -2.02
N PRO A 83 -27.04 0.62 -1.35
CA PRO A 83 -26.54 0.72 0.01
C PRO A 83 -27.42 -0.11 0.94
N LEU A 84 -26.82 -1.03 1.70
CA LEU A 84 -27.53 -1.79 2.74
C LEU A 84 -27.99 -0.89 3.90
N ARG A 85 -27.46 0.33 3.96
CA ARG A 85 -27.78 1.36 4.95
C ARG A 85 -28.84 2.36 4.49
N GLY A 86 -29.76 1.94 3.63
CA GLY A 86 -30.79 2.80 3.03
C GLY A 86 -30.24 3.58 1.83
N ASP A 87 -30.71 4.79 1.59
CA ASP A 87 -30.36 5.61 0.43
C ASP A 87 -29.04 6.39 0.61
N TYR A 88 -28.31 6.15 1.71
CA TYR A 88 -27.05 6.80 1.95
C TYR A 88 -25.95 6.29 1.00
N GLY A 89 -25.12 7.20 0.51
CA GLY A 89 -23.96 6.89 -0.28
C GLY A 89 -24.22 6.59 -1.75
N GLY A 90 -25.46 6.51 -2.19
CA GLY A 90 -25.79 6.40 -3.61
C GLY A 90 -25.53 7.72 -4.36
N THR A 91 -25.09 7.63 -5.62
CA THR A 91 -24.92 8.82 -6.48
C THR A 91 -26.20 9.17 -7.22
N ALA A 92 -26.58 10.47 -7.23
CA ALA A 92 -27.69 10.98 -8.03
C ALA A 92 -27.37 11.04 -9.53
N ASN A 93 -26.10 10.98 -9.92
CA ASN A 93 -25.67 11.07 -11.31
C ASN A 93 -25.70 9.74 -12.07
N GLY A 94 -26.27 8.71 -11.46
CA GLY A 94 -26.46 7.40 -12.07
C GLY A 94 -25.19 6.54 -12.13
N PRO A 95 -25.18 5.51 -13.00
CA PRO A 95 -24.21 4.43 -12.95
C PRO A 95 -22.81 4.76 -13.49
N GLN A 96 -22.48 6.00 -13.78
CA GLN A 96 -21.18 6.38 -14.35
C GLN A 96 -19.99 6.06 -13.46
N THR A 97 -20.22 6.08 -12.14
CA THR A 97 -19.20 5.75 -11.11
C THR A 97 -19.42 4.38 -10.48
N TYR A 98 -20.36 3.60 -10.99
CA TYR A 98 -20.82 2.36 -10.37
C TYR A 98 -19.71 1.34 -10.13
N GLU A 99 -18.82 1.12 -11.10
CA GLU A 99 -17.70 0.19 -10.93
C GLU A 99 -16.69 0.70 -9.88
N TYR A 100 -16.53 2.03 -9.80
CA TYR A 100 -15.69 2.64 -8.77
C TYR A 100 -16.34 2.53 -7.38
N GLU A 101 -17.65 2.72 -7.30
CA GLU A 101 -18.43 2.55 -6.06
C GLU A 101 -18.32 1.12 -5.52
N LYS A 102 -18.38 0.12 -6.38
CA LYS A 102 -18.15 -1.29 -6.01
C LYS A 102 -16.83 -1.53 -5.30
N LEU A 103 -15.77 -0.87 -5.76
CA LEU A 103 -14.43 -1.00 -5.23
C LEU A 103 -14.20 -0.15 -3.97
N ASN A 104 -15.14 0.74 -3.65
CA ASN A 104 -15.03 1.71 -2.56
C ASN A 104 -16.38 1.91 -1.85
N SER A 105 -17.07 0.80 -1.54
CA SER A 105 -18.44 0.84 -1.02
C SER A 105 -18.56 1.67 0.25
N ASP A 106 -17.61 1.58 1.17
CA ASP A 106 -17.65 2.36 2.40
C ASP A 106 -17.39 3.86 2.22
N SER A 107 -16.79 4.27 1.10
CA SER A 107 -16.70 5.71 0.76
C SER A 107 -18.04 6.32 0.39
N PHE A 108 -19.00 5.50 -0.10
CA PHE A 108 -20.35 5.93 -0.49
C PHE A 108 -21.39 5.63 0.57
N ALA A 109 -21.21 4.59 1.36
CA ALA A 109 -22.09 4.18 2.45
C ALA A 109 -21.26 3.76 3.68
N PRO A 110 -20.60 4.73 4.34
CA PRO A 110 -19.72 4.44 5.47
C PRO A 110 -20.52 3.87 6.65
N PRO A 111 -19.88 3.05 7.50
CA PRO A 111 -20.47 2.64 8.77
C PRO A 111 -20.89 3.84 9.61
N GLY A 112 -21.97 3.72 10.39
CA GLY A 112 -22.40 4.77 11.31
C GLY A 112 -21.39 5.09 12.42
N THR A 113 -20.36 4.26 12.58
CA THR A 113 -19.24 4.45 13.50
C THR A 113 -18.11 5.31 12.91
N ASP A 114 -18.09 5.53 11.59
CA ASP A 114 -17.10 6.42 10.97
C ASP A 114 -17.31 7.86 11.43
N GLN A 115 -16.24 8.49 11.91
CA GLN A 115 -16.31 9.85 12.46
C GLN A 115 -14.95 10.56 12.33
N GLY A 116 -15.03 11.89 12.21
CA GLY A 116 -13.83 12.73 12.15
C GLY A 116 -13.12 12.63 10.80
N SER A 117 -11.81 12.86 10.81
CA SER A 117 -10.97 12.83 9.60
C SER A 117 -9.76 11.96 9.82
N VAL A 118 -9.68 10.87 9.05
CA VAL A 118 -8.50 10.01 8.92
C VAL A 118 -7.88 10.30 7.56
N PRO A 119 -6.54 10.45 7.46
CA PRO A 119 -5.87 10.57 6.17
C PRO A 119 -6.25 9.39 5.27
N ASN A 120 -6.43 9.64 3.96
CA ASN A 120 -6.69 8.56 3.01
C ASN A 120 -5.60 7.48 3.16
N ALA A 121 -6.04 6.26 3.42
CA ALA A 121 -5.17 5.11 3.67
C ALA A 121 -5.07 4.16 2.47
N LYS A 122 -5.71 4.48 1.35
CA LYS A 122 -5.80 3.60 0.18
C LYS A 122 -5.31 4.29 -1.09
N TRP A 123 -4.55 3.53 -1.88
CA TRP A 123 -4.23 3.89 -3.26
C TRP A 123 -4.34 2.67 -4.18
N PRO A 124 -5.27 2.64 -5.15
CA PRO A 124 -5.31 1.60 -6.17
C PRO A 124 -4.10 1.76 -7.11
N LEU A 125 -3.14 0.83 -7.04
CA LEU A 125 -1.90 0.95 -7.81
C LEU A 125 -2.15 0.91 -9.33
N GLY A 126 -3.25 0.30 -9.75
CA GLY A 126 -3.72 0.33 -11.13
C GLY A 126 -4.04 1.73 -11.68
N LEU A 127 -4.28 2.72 -10.81
CA LEU A 127 -4.48 4.12 -11.19
C LEU A 127 -3.17 4.91 -11.35
N SER A 128 -2.06 4.37 -10.89
CA SER A 128 -0.75 4.98 -11.09
C SER A 128 -0.36 5.01 -12.56
N HIS A 129 0.41 6.02 -12.94
CA HIS A 129 0.96 6.11 -14.28
C HIS A 129 1.78 4.85 -14.60
N ASN A 130 1.49 4.24 -15.74
CA ASN A 130 2.26 3.12 -16.25
C ASN A 130 3.51 3.63 -16.97
N ARG A 131 4.70 3.37 -16.41
CA ARG A 131 5.98 3.62 -17.07
C ARG A 131 6.35 2.42 -17.92
N PRO A 132 6.24 2.48 -19.26
CA PRO A 132 6.57 1.36 -20.13
C PRO A 132 8.08 1.18 -20.24
N GLY A 133 8.52 -0.05 -20.43
CA GLY A 133 9.87 -0.40 -20.82
C GLY A 133 10.19 0.08 -22.24
N TYR A 134 11.45 -0.10 -22.65
CA TYR A 134 11.94 0.34 -23.95
C TYR A 134 11.06 -0.12 -25.11
N LYS A 135 10.64 0.84 -25.92
CA LYS A 135 9.68 0.64 -27.03
C LYS A 135 8.34 0.02 -26.63
N GLY A 136 7.96 0.10 -25.34
CA GLY A 136 6.69 -0.39 -24.83
C GLY A 136 6.47 -1.91 -24.87
N LYS A 137 7.54 -2.71 -25.00
CA LYS A 137 7.42 -4.17 -25.23
C LYS A 137 8.18 -5.02 -24.23
N ALA A 138 8.99 -4.43 -23.37
CA ALA A 138 9.87 -5.21 -22.49
C ALA A 138 9.31 -5.38 -21.07
N GLY A 139 8.24 -4.68 -20.74
CA GLY A 139 7.66 -4.65 -19.41
C GLY A 139 7.14 -3.27 -19.03
N TRP A 140 6.82 -3.10 -17.76
CA TRP A 140 6.28 -1.85 -17.22
C TRP A 140 6.53 -1.76 -15.71
N ALA A 141 6.37 -0.55 -15.17
CA ALA A 141 6.30 -0.31 -13.74
C ALA A 141 5.18 0.68 -13.39
N ARG A 142 4.60 0.50 -12.20
CA ARG A 142 3.67 1.42 -11.57
C ARG A 142 4.10 1.65 -10.14
N GLN A 143 4.10 2.90 -9.70
CA GLN A 143 4.54 3.25 -8.35
C GLN A 143 3.44 3.88 -7.53
N GLN A 144 3.53 3.69 -6.22
CA GLN A 144 2.87 4.50 -5.20
C GLN A 144 3.95 5.12 -4.32
N ASN A 145 3.94 6.42 -4.18
CA ASN A 145 4.75 7.18 -3.25
C ASN A 145 3.89 8.25 -2.57
N LYS A 146 4.47 9.13 -1.78
CA LYS A 146 3.70 10.17 -1.07
C LYS A 146 2.98 11.15 -1.99
N SER A 147 3.34 11.25 -3.27
CA SER A 147 2.61 12.07 -4.24
C SER A 147 1.26 11.46 -4.63
N HIS A 148 1.16 10.14 -4.58
CA HIS A 148 -0.07 9.37 -4.84
C HIS A 148 -0.88 9.19 -3.55
N LEU A 149 -0.20 8.89 -2.45
CA LEU A 149 -0.78 8.63 -1.13
C LEU A 149 -0.05 9.47 -0.07
N PRO A 150 -0.52 10.68 0.23
CA PRO A 150 0.19 11.63 1.10
C PRO A 150 0.45 11.14 2.53
N ALA A 151 -0.29 10.15 3.01
CA ALA A 151 -0.03 9.50 4.29
C ALA A 151 1.26 8.69 4.27
N ALA A 152 1.66 8.14 3.11
CA ALA A 152 2.80 7.25 2.94
C ALA A 152 4.13 8.03 2.88
N LYS A 153 4.58 8.53 4.03
CA LYS A 153 5.77 9.38 4.16
C LYS A 153 7.07 8.58 4.22
N GLU A 154 7.00 7.38 4.78
CA GLU A 154 8.18 6.57 5.08
C GLU A 154 8.42 5.46 4.05
N ILE A 155 7.37 4.99 3.37
CA ILE A 155 7.42 3.81 2.50
C ILE A 155 6.80 4.13 1.15
N ALA A 156 7.45 3.69 0.07
CA ALA A 156 6.90 3.68 -1.28
C ALA A 156 6.91 2.25 -1.85
N GLY A 157 5.99 1.96 -2.75
CA GLY A 157 5.90 0.68 -3.44
C GLY A 157 5.90 0.80 -4.95
N VAL A 158 6.47 -0.20 -5.63
CA VAL A 158 6.48 -0.31 -7.09
C VAL A 158 6.08 -1.72 -7.48
N ASP A 159 5.07 -1.85 -8.34
CA ASP A 159 4.77 -3.09 -9.03
C ASP A 159 5.45 -3.04 -10.40
N MET A 160 6.31 -4.02 -10.67
CA MET A 160 7.09 -4.09 -11.90
C MET A 160 6.92 -5.44 -12.58
N LYS A 161 6.71 -5.39 -13.89
CA LYS A 161 6.67 -6.57 -14.74
C LYS A 161 7.76 -6.50 -15.79
N LEU A 162 8.51 -7.60 -15.92
CA LEU A 162 9.44 -7.83 -17.02
C LEU A 162 8.88 -8.93 -17.92
N GLU A 163 8.79 -8.64 -19.21
CA GLU A 163 8.42 -9.64 -20.22
C GLU A 163 9.53 -10.70 -20.37
N PRO A 164 9.26 -11.84 -21.04
CA PRO A 164 10.25 -12.90 -21.19
C PRO A 164 11.61 -12.41 -21.67
N ASN A 165 12.67 -12.78 -20.89
CA ASN A 165 14.08 -12.44 -21.12
C ASN A 165 14.41 -10.92 -21.03
N ALA A 166 13.46 -10.11 -20.59
CA ALA A 166 13.72 -8.68 -20.38
C ALA A 166 14.58 -8.45 -19.13
N TYR A 167 15.26 -7.31 -19.13
CA TYR A 167 16.03 -6.79 -18.01
C TYR A 167 15.39 -5.54 -17.44
N ARG A 168 15.42 -5.41 -16.10
CA ARG A 168 15.60 -4.13 -15.44
C ARG A 168 17.09 -3.83 -15.48
N GLU A 169 17.48 -2.74 -16.15
CA GLU A 169 18.89 -2.49 -16.46
C GLU A 169 19.75 -2.34 -15.20
N LEU A 170 21.06 -2.42 -15.35
CA LEU A 170 22.04 -2.12 -14.32
C LEU A 170 21.79 -0.72 -13.76
N HIS A 171 21.47 -0.64 -12.45
CA HIS A 171 21.08 0.60 -11.79
C HIS A 171 21.38 0.57 -10.30
N TRP A 172 21.25 1.71 -9.65
CA TRP A 172 21.27 1.86 -8.20
C TRP A 172 20.37 3.04 -7.76
N HIS A 173 20.08 3.11 -6.50
CA HIS A 173 19.28 4.15 -5.89
C HIS A 173 19.70 4.39 -4.44
N SER A 174 19.32 5.53 -3.86
CA SER A 174 19.68 5.92 -2.50
C SER A 174 18.79 5.33 -1.41
N ALA A 175 17.62 4.78 -1.76
CA ALA A 175 16.79 4.03 -0.83
C ALA A 175 17.23 2.57 -0.75
N ASN A 176 16.97 1.91 0.37
CA ASN A 176 17.01 0.45 0.45
C ASN A 176 15.82 -0.13 -0.33
N GLU A 177 16.03 -1.26 -1.01
CA GLU A 177 15.01 -1.98 -1.76
C GLU A 177 14.76 -3.34 -1.13
N TRP A 178 13.53 -3.61 -0.73
CA TRP A 178 13.03 -4.92 -0.39
C TRP A 178 12.05 -5.38 -1.48
N ALA A 179 12.07 -6.65 -1.87
CA ALA A 179 11.24 -7.11 -2.98
C ALA A 179 10.62 -8.49 -2.73
N LEU A 180 9.43 -8.70 -3.30
CA LEU A 180 8.71 -9.97 -3.33
C LEU A 180 8.38 -10.35 -4.78
N VAL A 181 8.77 -11.56 -5.20
CA VAL A 181 8.36 -12.09 -6.51
C VAL A 181 6.88 -12.50 -6.44
N LEU A 182 6.05 -11.86 -7.25
CA LEU A 182 4.61 -12.12 -7.32
C LEU A 182 4.29 -13.27 -8.27
N LYS A 183 5.02 -13.35 -9.41
CA LYS A 183 4.78 -14.37 -10.42
C LYS A 183 6.00 -14.59 -11.32
N GLY A 184 6.24 -15.83 -11.70
CA GLY A 184 7.37 -16.18 -12.57
C GLY A 184 8.68 -16.26 -11.80
N CYS A 185 9.79 -16.10 -12.51
CA CYS A 185 11.15 -16.18 -11.93
C CYS A 185 12.08 -15.18 -12.58
N ALA A 186 13.06 -14.72 -11.80
CA ALA A 186 14.11 -13.81 -12.25
C ALA A 186 15.48 -14.24 -11.73
N ARG A 187 16.51 -13.87 -12.47
CA ARG A 187 17.89 -13.84 -11.99
C ARG A 187 18.22 -12.43 -11.54
N VAL A 188 18.65 -12.29 -10.30
CA VAL A 188 19.15 -11.03 -9.75
C VAL A 188 20.67 -11.08 -9.67
N ALA A 189 21.33 -9.95 -9.90
CA ALA A 189 22.79 -9.83 -9.80
C ALA A 189 23.14 -8.48 -9.18
N ALA A 190 24.15 -8.48 -8.29
CA ALA A 190 24.63 -7.30 -7.59
C ALA A 190 26.11 -7.41 -7.26
N ILE A 191 26.72 -6.29 -6.87
CA ILE A 191 28.04 -6.24 -6.25
C ILE A 191 27.99 -5.34 -5.02
N ASN A 192 28.96 -5.49 -4.11
CA ASN A 192 29.16 -4.56 -3.00
C ASN A 192 30.50 -3.82 -3.11
N ASP A 193 30.75 -2.92 -2.18
CA ASP A 193 31.99 -2.12 -2.08
C ASP A 193 33.21 -2.93 -1.63
N GLU A 194 33.02 -4.13 -1.09
CA GLU A 194 34.09 -5.09 -0.75
C GLU A 194 34.54 -5.92 -1.96
N SER A 195 34.10 -5.57 -3.17
CA SER A 195 34.42 -6.28 -4.42
C SER A 195 33.91 -7.74 -4.41
N GLN A 196 32.80 -7.99 -3.73
CA GLN A 196 32.11 -9.28 -3.77
C GLN A 196 31.00 -9.24 -4.84
N SER A 197 30.76 -10.39 -5.49
CA SER A 197 29.66 -10.54 -6.44
C SER A 197 28.52 -11.34 -5.82
N PHE A 198 27.30 -11.10 -6.33
CA PHE A 198 26.09 -11.81 -5.96
C PHE A 198 25.29 -12.15 -7.21
N THR A 199 24.74 -13.36 -7.28
CA THR A 199 23.81 -13.78 -8.32
C THR A 199 22.93 -14.90 -7.78
N ASP A 200 21.61 -14.76 -7.90
CA ASP A 200 20.67 -15.79 -7.48
C ASP A 200 19.44 -15.86 -8.39
N ASP A 201 18.78 -17.02 -8.42
CA ASP A 201 17.54 -17.27 -9.15
C ASP A 201 16.39 -17.33 -8.16
N LEU A 202 15.44 -16.39 -8.29
CA LEU A 202 14.31 -16.22 -7.39
C LEU A 202 13.00 -16.39 -8.14
N CYS A 203 12.08 -17.11 -7.52
CA CYS A 203 10.78 -17.43 -8.08
C CYS A 203 9.64 -16.94 -7.17
N GLU A 204 8.41 -17.16 -7.60
CA GLU A 204 7.19 -16.75 -6.90
C GLU A 204 7.25 -17.06 -5.38
N GLY A 205 7.03 -16.01 -4.58
CA GLY A 205 7.10 -16.07 -3.12
C GLY A 205 8.49 -15.90 -2.51
N ASP A 206 9.57 -15.79 -3.32
CA ASP A 206 10.92 -15.49 -2.85
C ASP A 206 11.13 -13.98 -2.75
N VAL A 207 12.11 -13.57 -1.95
CA VAL A 207 12.41 -12.16 -1.71
C VAL A 207 13.89 -11.84 -1.92
N TRP A 208 14.18 -10.56 -2.22
CA TRP A 208 15.53 -10.02 -2.20
C TRP A 208 15.57 -8.69 -1.46
N PHE A 209 16.77 -8.29 -1.09
CA PHE A 209 17.04 -7.00 -0.48
C PHE A 209 18.34 -6.42 -1.03
N PHE A 210 18.27 -5.19 -1.54
CA PHE A 210 19.45 -4.44 -1.95
C PHE A 210 19.63 -3.22 -1.06
N PRO A 211 20.74 -3.14 -0.30
CA PRO A 211 21.08 -1.95 0.45
C PRO A 211 21.22 -0.71 -0.46
N SER A 212 21.00 0.46 0.13
CA SER A 212 21.22 1.75 -0.53
C SER A 212 22.55 1.81 -1.25
N GLY A 213 22.54 2.26 -2.51
CA GLY A 213 23.73 2.44 -3.33
C GLY A 213 24.30 1.16 -3.96
N VAL A 214 23.82 -0.02 -3.62
CA VAL A 214 24.26 -1.29 -4.21
C VAL A 214 23.79 -1.37 -5.67
N PRO A 215 24.72 -1.45 -6.65
CA PRO A 215 24.35 -1.60 -8.05
C PRO A 215 23.88 -3.03 -8.34
N HIS A 216 22.75 -3.13 -9.02
CA HIS A 216 22.10 -4.40 -9.30
C HIS A 216 21.35 -4.43 -10.64
N SER A 217 20.89 -5.60 -11.03
CA SER A 217 20.03 -5.83 -12.19
C SER A 217 19.12 -7.03 -11.98
N ILE A 218 17.98 -7.02 -12.64
CA ILE A 218 17.00 -8.11 -12.60
C ILE A 218 16.77 -8.59 -14.04
N GLN A 219 16.89 -9.89 -14.28
CA GLN A 219 16.59 -10.51 -15.58
C GLN A 219 15.45 -11.50 -15.45
N ALA A 220 14.37 -11.28 -16.18
CA ALA A 220 13.29 -12.26 -16.30
C ALA A 220 13.74 -13.52 -17.07
N PHE A 221 13.22 -14.69 -16.68
CA PHE A 221 13.35 -15.90 -17.47
C PHE A 221 12.34 -15.97 -18.62
N ASP A 222 12.23 -17.11 -19.24
CA ASP A 222 11.44 -17.38 -20.45
C ASP A 222 9.92 -17.17 -20.31
N LYS A 223 9.40 -17.07 -19.08
CA LYS A 223 7.99 -16.80 -18.78
C LYS A 223 7.72 -15.37 -18.32
N GLY A 224 8.76 -14.55 -18.22
CA GLY A 224 8.65 -13.24 -17.58
C GLY A 224 8.63 -13.32 -16.06
N VAL A 225 8.58 -12.16 -15.41
CA VAL A 225 8.46 -12.03 -13.96
C VAL A 225 7.68 -10.79 -13.61
N GLU A 226 6.87 -10.88 -12.55
CA GLU A 226 6.22 -9.74 -11.90
C GLU A 226 6.63 -9.75 -10.42
N PHE A 227 6.98 -8.59 -9.90
CA PHE A 227 7.48 -8.45 -8.54
C PHE A 227 7.12 -7.09 -7.95
N LEU A 228 6.98 -7.09 -6.65
CA LEU A 228 6.71 -5.92 -5.85
C LEU A 228 8.00 -5.43 -5.21
N LEU A 229 8.28 -4.15 -5.32
CA LEU A 229 9.39 -3.46 -4.67
C LEU A 229 8.86 -2.56 -3.57
N VAL A 230 9.54 -2.54 -2.43
CA VAL A 230 9.22 -1.67 -1.29
C VAL A 230 10.48 -0.93 -0.89
N PHE A 231 10.38 0.40 -0.81
CA PHE A 231 11.47 1.31 -0.52
C PHE A 231 11.26 2.02 0.81
N ASP A 232 12.31 2.22 1.57
CA ASP A 232 12.31 2.92 2.87
C ASP A 232 12.32 4.46 2.73
N SER A 233 11.59 4.94 1.75
CA SER A 233 11.41 6.38 1.50
C SER A 233 10.09 6.62 0.78
N GLY A 234 9.19 7.35 1.39
CA GLY A 234 7.95 7.79 0.74
C GLY A 234 8.18 8.76 -0.42
N ASP A 235 9.39 9.33 -0.53
CA ASP A 235 9.83 10.18 -1.64
C ASP A 235 10.39 9.41 -2.83
N PHE A 236 10.54 8.10 -2.70
CA PHE A 236 11.10 7.30 -3.79
C PHE A 236 10.34 7.54 -5.10
N ASP A 237 11.09 7.74 -6.17
CA ASP A 237 10.54 7.89 -7.52
C ASP A 237 11.37 7.03 -8.48
N GLU A 238 10.72 6.09 -9.14
CA GLU A 238 11.31 5.19 -10.14
C GLU A 238 11.98 5.96 -11.29
N ASN A 239 11.58 7.22 -11.54
CA ASN A 239 12.22 8.10 -12.52
C ASN A 239 13.55 8.69 -12.03
N SER A 240 13.85 8.59 -10.74
CA SER A 240 15.05 9.13 -10.11
C SER A 240 16.14 8.09 -9.84
N THR A 241 16.00 6.88 -10.38
CA THR A 241 17.04 5.83 -10.30
C THR A 241 18.25 6.16 -11.20
N PHE A 242 19.43 5.79 -10.72
CA PHE A 242 20.69 5.97 -11.48
C PHE A 242 20.89 4.80 -12.44
N LEU A 243 20.70 5.03 -13.72
CA LEU A 243 20.79 4.02 -14.77
C LEU A 243 22.15 4.04 -15.46
N VAL A 244 22.78 2.88 -15.66
CA VAL A 244 24.11 2.79 -16.28
C VAL A 244 24.13 3.35 -17.70
N SER A 245 23.09 3.08 -18.50
CA SER A 245 22.98 3.62 -19.86
C SER A 245 22.91 5.15 -19.87
N ASN A 246 22.15 5.72 -18.93
CA ASN A 246 22.01 7.17 -18.81
C ASN A 246 23.32 7.82 -18.32
N MET A 247 23.98 7.20 -17.35
CA MET A 247 25.31 7.64 -16.89
C MET A 247 26.32 7.67 -18.05
N PHE A 248 26.43 6.58 -18.83
CA PHE A 248 27.36 6.49 -19.94
C PHE A 248 27.04 7.49 -21.07
N ALA A 249 25.75 7.78 -21.29
CA ALA A 249 25.35 8.80 -22.25
C ALA A 249 25.74 10.24 -21.83
N ARG A 250 26.02 10.47 -20.55
CA ARG A 250 26.40 11.79 -19.99
C ARG A 250 27.88 11.95 -19.70
N ILE A 251 28.66 10.87 -19.79
CA ILE A 251 30.13 10.91 -19.60
C ILE A 251 30.83 11.08 -20.97
N PRO A 252 31.73 12.04 -21.15
CA PRO A 252 32.49 12.18 -22.38
C PRO A 252 33.25 10.87 -22.75
N ARG A 253 33.19 10.49 -24.02
CA ARG A 253 33.75 9.22 -24.49
C ARG A 253 35.26 9.11 -24.24
N GLU A 254 35.99 10.22 -24.25
CA GLU A 254 37.42 10.29 -23.92
C GLU A 254 37.68 9.94 -22.45
N VAL A 255 36.74 10.29 -21.55
CA VAL A 255 36.80 9.92 -20.12
C VAL A 255 36.55 8.42 -19.97
N LEU A 256 35.53 7.88 -20.66
CA LEU A 256 35.27 6.43 -20.71
C LEU A 256 36.50 5.67 -21.25
N SER A 257 37.08 6.16 -22.34
CA SER A 257 38.31 5.60 -22.94
C SER A 257 39.45 5.51 -21.94
N LYS A 258 39.69 6.57 -21.17
CA LYS A 258 40.73 6.59 -20.11
C LYS A 258 40.40 5.61 -18.98
N ASN A 259 39.14 5.63 -18.50
CA ASN A 259 38.71 4.79 -17.37
C ASN A 259 38.83 3.29 -17.70
N PHE A 260 38.41 2.90 -18.89
CA PHE A 260 38.37 1.50 -19.32
C PHE A 260 39.65 1.06 -20.08
N LYS A 261 40.59 1.98 -20.31
CA LYS A 261 41.83 1.74 -21.11
C LYS A 261 41.48 1.14 -22.48
N ALA A 262 40.43 1.66 -23.14
CA ALA A 262 39.92 1.18 -24.42
C ALA A 262 39.88 2.32 -25.44
N PRO A 263 39.97 2.04 -26.76
CA PRO A 263 39.81 3.07 -27.79
C PRO A 263 38.43 3.77 -27.67
N VAL A 264 38.38 5.07 -27.98
CA VAL A 264 37.11 5.87 -27.97
C VAL A 264 36.03 5.21 -28.82
N ASP A 265 36.41 4.60 -29.95
CA ASP A 265 35.51 3.88 -30.84
C ASP A 265 34.79 2.68 -30.22
N ALA A 266 35.30 2.12 -29.12
CA ALA A 266 34.66 1.05 -28.37
C ALA A 266 33.29 1.51 -27.81
N PHE A 267 33.12 2.80 -27.59
CA PHE A 267 31.93 3.40 -26.98
C PHE A 267 30.92 3.97 -28.00
N LYS A 268 31.14 3.78 -29.31
CA LYS A 268 30.29 4.37 -30.35
C LYS A 268 28.84 3.81 -30.41
N LYS A 269 28.64 2.60 -29.86
CA LYS A 269 27.34 1.91 -29.83
C LYS A 269 26.61 2.06 -28.49
N LEU A 270 27.11 2.88 -27.57
CA LEU A 270 26.41 3.14 -26.32
C LEU A 270 25.03 3.73 -26.60
N PRO A 271 24.03 3.36 -25.80
CA PRO A 271 22.71 3.99 -25.88
C PRO A 271 22.80 5.50 -25.67
N GLU A 272 22.05 6.26 -26.45
CA GLU A 272 21.97 7.74 -26.33
C GLU A 272 21.04 8.19 -25.21
N ARG A 273 20.20 7.26 -24.72
CA ARG A 273 19.24 7.47 -23.64
C ARG A 273 19.10 6.21 -22.81
N GLU A 274 18.38 6.33 -21.71
CA GLU A 274 18.08 5.22 -20.81
C GLU A 274 17.38 4.05 -21.53
N LEU A 275 17.73 2.84 -21.13
CA LEU A 275 17.06 1.61 -21.55
C LEU A 275 15.94 1.23 -20.56
N TYR A 276 16.15 1.49 -19.28
CA TYR A 276 15.22 1.27 -18.17
C TYR A 276 14.80 -0.20 -18.00
N ILE A 277 13.81 -0.65 -18.77
CA ILE A 277 13.40 -2.04 -18.94
C ILE A 277 13.53 -2.35 -20.43
N PHE A 278 14.29 -3.38 -20.79
CA PHE A 278 14.59 -3.70 -22.18
C PHE A 278 14.73 -5.18 -22.44
N ASN A 279 14.48 -5.62 -23.69
CA ASN A 279 14.64 -7.01 -24.07
C ASN A 279 16.12 -7.40 -24.16
N GLY A 280 16.45 -8.53 -23.55
CA GLY A 280 17.79 -9.11 -23.56
C GLY A 280 17.85 -10.47 -24.23
N THR A 281 19.01 -11.11 -24.12
CA THR A 281 19.20 -12.52 -24.50
C THR A 281 18.77 -13.43 -23.34
N PRO A 282 18.26 -14.65 -23.60
CA PRO A 282 17.89 -15.59 -22.56
C PRO A 282 19.01 -15.87 -21.57
N ALA A 283 18.70 -15.87 -20.27
CA ALA A 283 19.64 -16.28 -19.24
C ALA A 283 20.03 -17.75 -19.41
N PRO A 284 21.32 -18.11 -19.25
CA PRO A 284 21.72 -19.53 -19.20
C PRO A 284 20.96 -20.25 -18.07
N LYS A 285 20.44 -21.45 -18.32
CA LYS A 285 19.76 -22.25 -17.29
C LYS A 285 20.70 -22.58 -16.10
N ASP A 286 21.97 -22.82 -16.39
CA ASP A 286 22.97 -23.03 -15.35
C ASP A 286 23.50 -21.67 -14.89
N ILE A 287 23.15 -21.27 -13.67
CA ILE A 287 23.56 -20.01 -13.05
C ILE A 287 25.10 -19.88 -12.98
N LYS A 288 25.82 -21.00 -12.83
CA LYS A 288 27.28 -21.02 -12.76
C LYS A 288 27.95 -20.46 -14.02
N LYS A 289 27.26 -20.47 -15.17
CA LYS A 289 27.77 -19.87 -16.43
C LYS A 289 27.81 -18.34 -16.37
N GLN A 290 27.15 -17.74 -15.40
CA GLN A 290 27.16 -16.27 -15.16
C GLN A 290 27.92 -15.89 -13.90
N ASN A 291 28.48 -16.86 -13.16
CA ASN A 291 29.29 -16.55 -11.98
C ASN A 291 30.55 -15.81 -12.40
N ILE A 292 30.84 -14.76 -11.65
CA ILE A 292 32.05 -13.96 -11.78
C ILE A 292 32.97 -14.29 -10.60
N THR A 293 34.21 -14.62 -10.89
CA THR A 293 35.24 -14.72 -9.84
C THR A 293 35.60 -13.31 -9.39
N ALA A 294 35.06 -12.90 -8.25
CA ALA A 294 35.28 -11.58 -7.69
C ALA A 294 36.46 -11.60 -6.70
N PRO A 295 37.30 -10.55 -6.64
CA PRO A 295 38.40 -10.49 -5.68
C PRO A 295 37.98 -10.63 -4.22
N GLY A 296 36.83 -10.08 -3.83
CA GLY A 296 36.26 -10.21 -2.52
C GLY A 296 35.48 -11.51 -2.30
N GLY A 297 35.30 -12.33 -3.34
CA GLY A 297 34.52 -13.57 -3.28
C GLY A 297 33.05 -13.38 -3.65
N TYR A 298 32.21 -14.27 -3.11
CA TYR A 298 30.79 -14.34 -3.39
C TYR A 298 29.98 -14.03 -2.13
N ILE A 299 28.95 -13.17 -2.26
CA ILE A 299 28.05 -12.82 -1.15
C ILE A 299 27.14 -14.03 -0.86
N SER A 300 27.14 -14.52 0.38
CA SER A 300 26.37 -15.69 0.79
C SER A 300 26.09 -15.70 2.30
N GLY A 301 25.32 -16.67 2.76
CA GLY A 301 24.98 -16.82 4.17
C GLY A 301 24.19 -15.64 4.72
N ALA A 302 24.55 -15.15 5.90
CA ALA A 302 23.87 -14.01 6.54
C ALA A 302 23.94 -12.69 5.75
N GLY A 303 24.92 -12.56 4.87
CA GLY A 303 25.06 -11.39 3.97
C GLY A 303 24.34 -11.55 2.63
N SER A 304 23.70 -12.69 2.36
CA SER A 304 22.97 -12.93 1.11
C SER A 304 21.92 -11.85 0.85
N TYR A 305 21.84 -11.37 -0.38
CA TYR A 305 20.80 -10.43 -0.82
C TYR A 305 19.47 -11.10 -1.18
N SER A 306 19.36 -12.41 -1.02
CA SER A 306 18.14 -13.18 -1.28
C SER A 306 17.75 -14.09 -0.13
N TYR A 307 16.46 -14.37 -0.05
CA TYR A 307 15.89 -15.35 0.87
C TYR A 307 14.73 -16.08 0.20
N HIS A 308 14.81 -17.43 0.15
CA HIS A 308 13.77 -18.28 -0.44
C HIS A 308 12.56 -18.41 0.51
N TRP A 309 11.82 -17.30 0.65
CA TRP A 309 10.68 -17.22 1.55
C TRP A 309 9.55 -18.16 1.13
N SER A 310 9.47 -18.50 -0.14
CA SER A 310 8.54 -19.51 -0.65
C SER A 310 8.63 -20.84 0.08
N GLN A 311 9.82 -21.21 0.57
CA GLN A 311 10.08 -22.48 1.28
C GLN A 311 9.73 -22.42 2.77
N GLN A 312 9.49 -21.24 3.35
CA GLN A 312 9.10 -21.10 4.75
C GLN A 312 7.67 -21.57 4.93
N LYS A 313 7.45 -22.46 5.93
CA LYS A 313 6.10 -22.88 6.30
C LYS A 313 5.35 -21.74 6.98
N PRO A 314 4.07 -21.53 6.66
CA PRO A 314 3.26 -20.57 7.35
C PRO A 314 2.96 -21.03 8.79
N HIS A 315 2.66 -20.07 9.65
CA HIS A 315 2.03 -20.32 10.93
C HIS A 315 0.51 -20.43 10.71
N GLU A 316 -0.06 -21.57 11.09
CA GLU A 316 -1.48 -21.86 10.95
C GLU A 316 -2.27 -21.29 12.13
N THR A 317 -3.41 -20.67 11.84
CA THR A 317 -4.38 -20.19 12.82
C THR A 317 -5.79 -20.59 12.39
N PRO A 318 -6.80 -20.56 13.28
CA PRO A 318 -8.18 -20.83 12.86
C PRO A 318 -8.67 -19.93 11.74
N GLY A 319 -8.33 -18.62 11.78
CA GLY A 319 -8.73 -17.63 10.79
C GLY A 319 -7.91 -17.60 9.50
N GLY A 320 -6.84 -18.41 9.38
CA GLY A 320 -5.99 -18.41 8.19
C GLY A 320 -4.53 -18.71 8.49
N THR A 321 -3.61 -18.12 7.71
CA THR A 321 -2.17 -18.37 7.87
C THR A 321 -1.35 -17.08 7.85
N VAL A 322 -0.19 -17.09 8.50
CA VAL A 322 0.75 -15.96 8.51
C VAL A 322 2.17 -16.49 8.30
N LYS A 323 2.90 -15.87 7.37
CA LYS A 323 4.35 -16.06 7.22
C LYS A 323 5.04 -14.75 7.58
N ILE A 324 5.99 -14.78 8.49
CA ILE A 324 6.75 -13.59 8.92
C ILE A 324 8.20 -13.73 8.47
N ILE A 325 8.75 -12.64 7.95
CA ILE A 325 10.17 -12.48 7.65
C ILE A 325 10.67 -11.21 8.35
N ASP A 326 11.79 -11.31 9.03
CA ASP A 326 12.49 -10.20 9.67
C ASP A 326 14.00 -10.47 9.69
N PRO A 327 14.85 -9.58 10.22
CA PRO A 327 16.30 -9.78 10.26
C PRO A 327 16.79 -11.02 11.02
N THR A 328 15.93 -11.71 11.78
CA THR A 328 16.31 -12.99 12.40
C THR A 328 16.41 -14.11 11.37
N SER A 329 15.60 -14.07 10.31
CA SER A 329 15.61 -15.01 9.20
C SER A 329 16.31 -14.44 7.94
N PHE A 330 16.29 -13.12 7.74
CA PHE A 330 16.90 -12.44 6.61
C PHE A 330 17.76 -11.24 7.07
N PRO A 331 18.97 -11.50 7.63
CA PRO A 331 19.75 -10.50 8.36
C PRO A 331 20.14 -9.25 7.59
N ILE A 332 20.38 -9.36 6.29
CA ILE A 332 20.78 -8.21 5.46
C ILE A 332 19.67 -7.14 5.40
N ALA A 333 18.42 -7.52 5.50
CA ALA A 333 17.26 -6.61 5.50
C ALA A 333 17.03 -5.98 6.89
N ALA A 334 18.08 -5.43 7.50
CA ALA A 334 18.12 -5.05 8.91
C ALA A 334 17.02 -4.04 9.35
N GLY A 335 16.50 -3.24 8.44
CA GLY A 335 15.45 -2.26 8.71
C GLY A 335 14.06 -2.67 8.27
N PHE A 336 13.87 -3.88 7.73
CA PHE A 336 12.61 -4.34 7.19
C PHE A 336 12.11 -5.59 7.90
N SER A 337 10.82 -5.63 8.15
CA SER A 337 10.10 -6.86 8.48
C SER A 337 8.79 -6.91 7.71
N ALA A 338 8.33 -8.11 7.37
CA ALA A 338 7.10 -8.27 6.61
C ALA A 338 6.31 -9.50 7.06
N ALA A 339 5.00 -9.47 6.84
CA ALA A 339 4.12 -10.61 6.98
C ALA A 339 3.30 -10.83 5.72
N LEU A 340 3.27 -12.07 5.23
CA LEU A 340 2.32 -12.51 4.22
C LEU A 340 1.16 -13.18 4.94
N VAL A 341 -0.01 -12.55 4.85
CA VAL A 341 -1.21 -12.92 5.59
C VAL A 341 -2.25 -13.49 4.65
N THR A 342 -2.81 -14.64 5.00
CA THR A 342 -3.96 -15.23 4.31
C THR A 342 -5.10 -15.35 5.29
N VAL A 343 -6.21 -14.66 5.01
CA VAL A 343 -7.41 -14.60 5.85
C VAL A 343 -8.54 -15.36 5.16
N LYS A 344 -9.11 -16.37 5.83
CA LYS A 344 -10.25 -17.13 5.31
C LYS A 344 -11.50 -16.26 5.18
N PRO A 345 -12.49 -16.65 4.36
CA PRO A 345 -13.76 -15.93 4.26
C PRO A 345 -14.41 -15.69 5.63
N GLY A 346 -14.80 -14.44 5.88
CA GLY A 346 -15.43 -14.01 7.13
C GLY A 346 -14.51 -13.92 8.35
N ALA A 347 -13.25 -14.34 8.22
CA ALA A 347 -12.24 -14.18 9.24
C ALA A 347 -11.60 -12.78 9.19
N MET A 348 -10.77 -12.45 10.16
CA MET A 348 -10.10 -11.16 10.21
C MET A 348 -8.69 -11.25 10.85
N ARG A 349 -7.83 -10.35 10.45
CA ARG A 349 -6.67 -9.91 11.20
C ARG A 349 -7.19 -9.14 12.40
N GLU A 350 -6.87 -9.59 13.62
CA GLU A 350 -7.44 -9.01 14.84
C GLU A 350 -7.14 -7.51 14.99
N ILE A 351 -7.92 -6.81 15.82
CA ILE A 351 -7.68 -5.40 16.12
C ILE A 351 -6.34 -5.25 16.84
N HIS A 352 -5.45 -4.45 16.24
CA HIS A 352 -4.08 -4.25 16.71
C HIS A 352 -3.52 -2.91 16.27
N TRP A 353 -2.31 -2.58 16.71
CA TRP A 353 -1.51 -1.47 16.20
C TRP A 353 -0.03 -1.79 16.25
N HIS A 354 0.74 -1.19 15.37
CA HIS A 354 2.19 -1.24 15.34
C HIS A 354 2.80 -0.07 16.11
N THR A 355 3.75 -0.34 17.00
CA THR A 355 4.36 0.67 17.88
C THR A 355 5.67 1.25 17.34
N THR A 356 6.24 0.64 16.33
CA THR A 356 7.60 0.93 15.84
C THR A 356 7.65 1.56 14.46
N SER A 357 6.64 1.33 13.62
CA SER A 357 6.63 1.73 12.21
C SER A 357 5.22 1.98 11.73
N ASP A 358 5.07 2.80 10.72
CA ASP A 358 3.91 2.77 9.84
C ASP A 358 3.81 1.40 9.15
N GLU A 359 2.60 0.98 8.80
CA GLU A 359 2.36 -0.22 8.00
C GLU A 359 2.08 0.18 6.56
N TRP A 360 2.80 -0.45 5.63
CA TRP A 360 2.51 -0.44 4.22
C TRP A 360 2.00 -1.82 3.82
N SER A 361 0.80 -1.89 3.22
CA SER A 361 0.17 -3.14 2.83
C SER A 361 -0.09 -3.19 1.34
N TYR A 362 0.04 -4.38 0.74
CA TYR A 362 -0.35 -4.63 -0.66
C TYR A 362 -1.29 -5.82 -0.74
N PHE A 363 -2.46 -5.60 -1.30
CA PHE A 363 -3.50 -6.63 -1.41
C PHE A 363 -3.27 -7.45 -2.67
N LEU A 364 -2.96 -8.73 -2.48
CA LEU A 364 -2.60 -9.67 -3.55
C LEU A 364 -3.82 -10.38 -4.14
N GLN A 365 -4.79 -10.72 -3.30
CA GLN A 365 -5.98 -11.49 -3.69
C GLN A 365 -7.15 -11.18 -2.76
N GLY A 366 -8.36 -11.26 -3.32
CA GLY A 366 -9.60 -11.15 -2.56
C GLY A 366 -10.05 -9.72 -2.30
N SER A 367 -10.97 -9.57 -1.36
CA SER A 367 -11.51 -8.28 -0.92
C SER A 367 -11.49 -8.19 0.59
N GLY A 368 -11.02 -7.08 1.11
CA GLY A 368 -10.91 -6.83 2.53
C GLY A 368 -11.43 -5.46 2.92
N ARG A 369 -11.59 -5.26 4.20
CA ARG A 369 -12.02 -4.01 4.79
C ARG A 369 -11.24 -3.74 6.06
N ALA A 370 -10.86 -2.49 6.25
CA ALA A 370 -10.19 -2.04 7.45
C ALA A 370 -10.85 -0.76 7.96
N THR A 371 -11.10 -0.68 9.27
CA THR A 371 -11.35 0.60 9.93
C THR A 371 -10.08 1.02 10.64
N ILE A 372 -9.64 2.23 10.39
CA ILE A 372 -8.45 2.82 11.00
C ILE A 372 -8.89 3.86 12.02
N TYR A 373 -8.48 3.65 13.26
CA TYR A 373 -8.69 4.61 14.35
C TYR A 373 -7.48 5.53 14.47
N ALA A 374 -7.74 6.82 14.46
CA ALA A 374 -6.74 7.87 14.67
C ALA A 374 -7.16 8.81 15.80
N ALA A 375 -6.21 9.17 16.66
CA ALA A 375 -6.45 10.17 17.70
C ALA A 375 -6.49 11.60 17.12
N PRO A 376 -7.32 12.54 17.66
CA PRO A 376 -8.37 12.26 18.65
C PRO A 376 -9.69 11.87 17.98
N SER A 377 -10.30 10.78 18.43
CA SER A 377 -11.70 10.41 18.15
C SER A 377 -12.09 10.32 16.66
N ALA A 378 -11.13 9.98 15.78
CA ALA A 378 -11.38 9.78 14.36
C ALA A 378 -11.32 8.29 14.02
N GLY A 379 -12.26 7.82 13.21
CA GLY A 379 -12.26 6.48 12.64
C GLY A 379 -12.81 6.53 11.22
N GLN A 380 -12.17 5.82 10.29
CA GLN A 380 -12.65 5.73 8.91
C GLN A 380 -12.42 4.33 8.36
N THR A 381 -13.39 3.87 7.59
CA THR A 381 -13.41 2.55 6.98
C THR A 381 -13.02 2.64 5.50
N PHE A 382 -12.18 1.69 5.07
CA PHE A 382 -11.65 1.58 3.71
C PHE A 382 -11.86 0.15 3.20
N ASP A 383 -12.33 0.04 1.96
CA ASP A 383 -12.40 -1.22 1.24
C ASP A 383 -11.15 -1.43 0.39
N PHE A 384 -10.64 -2.65 0.38
CA PHE A 384 -9.45 -3.03 -0.39
C PHE A 384 -9.74 -4.21 -1.30
N THR A 385 -9.10 -4.22 -2.45
CA THR A 385 -9.11 -5.35 -3.38
C THR A 385 -7.72 -5.59 -3.96
N SER A 386 -7.54 -6.70 -4.68
CA SER A 386 -6.26 -7.02 -5.32
C SER A 386 -5.72 -5.85 -6.15
N GLY A 387 -4.46 -5.49 -5.94
CA GLY A 387 -3.79 -4.36 -6.57
C GLY A 387 -3.86 -3.03 -5.79
N ASP A 388 -4.54 -3.01 -4.64
CA ASP A 388 -4.57 -1.83 -3.78
C ASP A 388 -3.37 -1.79 -2.83
N VAL A 389 -2.91 -0.58 -2.58
CA VAL A 389 -1.96 -0.26 -1.50
C VAL A 389 -2.74 0.28 -0.32
N GLY A 390 -2.47 -0.25 0.87
CA GLY A 390 -2.88 0.27 2.17
C GLY A 390 -1.73 1.00 2.85
N TYR A 391 -2.03 2.03 3.64
CA TYR A 391 -1.05 2.71 4.48
C TYR A 391 -1.68 3.13 5.80
N ILE A 392 -1.14 2.60 6.89
CA ILE A 392 -1.67 2.81 8.23
C ILE A 392 -0.56 3.44 9.09
N PRO A 393 -0.76 4.68 9.58
CA PRO A 393 0.23 5.33 10.43
C PRO A 393 0.46 4.54 11.72
N LYS A 394 1.69 4.58 12.20
CA LYS A 394 2.09 4.03 13.49
C LYS A 394 1.13 4.45 14.61
N ASP A 395 0.92 3.55 15.57
CA ASP A 395 0.03 3.71 16.73
C ASP A 395 -1.47 3.83 16.39
N SER A 396 -1.86 3.79 15.10
CA SER A 396 -3.26 3.77 14.68
C SER A 396 -3.83 2.36 14.80
N ALA A 397 -4.80 2.16 15.69
CA ALA A 397 -5.46 0.87 15.85
C ALA A 397 -6.29 0.57 14.60
N HIS A 398 -6.23 -0.69 14.15
CA HIS A 398 -6.94 -1.16 12.96
C HIS A 398 -7.15 -2.67 12.99
N TYR A 399 -7.95 -3.14 12.07
CA TYR A 399 -8.14 -4.55 11.72
C TYR A 399 -8.22 -4.68 10.21
N ILE A 400 -8.09 -5.89 9.68
CA ILE A 400 -8.37 -6.20 8.29
C ILE A 400 -9.26 -7.44 8.24
N GLU A 401 -10.50 -7.30 7.81
CA GLU A 401 -11.44 -8.42 7.65
C GLU A 401 -11.56 -8.86 6.19
N ASN A 402 -11.77 -10.14 5.98
CA ASN A 402 -12.08 -10.67 4.66
C ASN A 402 -13.58 -10.53 4.38
N THR A 403 -13.93 -9.66 3.45
CA THR A 403 -15.31 -9.40 3.01
C THR A 403 -15.69 -10.20 1.75
N GLY A 404 -14.75 -10.99 1.21
CA GLY A 404 -14.95 -11.82 0.02
C GLY A 404 -15.42 -13.24 0.33
N THR A 405 -15.70 -14.00 -0.74
CA THR A 405 -16.07 -15.43 -0.66
C THR A 405 -14.88 -16.37 -0.78
N GLY A 406 -13.72 -15.86 -1.19
CA GLY A 406 -12.45 -16.56 -1.25
C GLY A 406 -11.46 -16.00 -0.23
N ASP A 407 -10.27 -16.57 -0.17
CA ASP A 407 -9.21 -16.09 0.71
C ASP A 407 -8.81 -14.67 0.34
N LEU A 408 -8.62 -13.84 1.37
CA LEU A 408 -7.95 -12.56 1.26
C LEU A 408 -6.47 -12.76 1.55
N VAL A 409 -5.61 -12.35 0.60
CA VAL A 409 -4.16 -12.44 0.75
C VAL A 409 -3.56 -11.05 0.62
N PHE A 410 -2.76 -10.64 1.60
CA PHE A 410 -2.05 -9.37 1.56
C PHE A 410 -0.69 -9.46 2.23
N LEU A 411 0.19 -8.56 1.82
CA LEU A 411 1.52 -8.34 2.38
C LEU A 411 1.46 -7.14 3.31
N GLU A 412 1.93 -7.27 4.54
CA GLU A 412 2.22 -6.17 5.48
C GLU A 412 3.73 -5.94 5.52
N VAL A 413 4.21 -4.70 5.38
CA VAL A 413 5.63 -4.32 5.48
C VAL A 413 5.81 -3.22 6.49
N LEU A 414 6.76 -3.40 7.40
CA LEU A 414 7.15 -2.46 8.45
C LEU A 414 8.61 -2.07 8.29
N LEU A 415 8.93 -0.80 8.46
CA LEU A 415 10.32 -0.35 8.61
C LEU A 415 10.77 -0.55 10.07
N ALA A 416 10.95 -1.81 10.44
CA ALA A 416 11.29 -2.21 11.79
C ALA A 416 12.19 -3.45 11.77
N PRO A 417 13.12 -3.59 12.74
CA PRO A 417 14.00 -4.76 12.83
C PRO A 417 13.28 -6.02 13.29
N LYS A 418 12.00 -5.93 13.62
CA LYS A 418 11.17 -7.05 14.03
C LYS A 418 9.70 -6.77 13.71
N PHE A 419 9.00 -7.79 13.22
CA PHE A 419 7.56 -7.70 13.01
C PHE A 419 6.84 -7.81 14.36
N THR A 420 6.30 -6.67 14.84
CA THR A 420 5.64 -6.59 16.17
C THR A 420 4.39 -5.73 16.11
N ASP A 421 3.39 -6.12 16.89
CA ASP A 421 2.16 -5.38 17.12
C ASP A 421 1.63 -5.63 18.54
N ILE A 422 0.66 -4.83 18.98
CA ILE A 422 -0.10 -5.03 20.21
C ILE A 422 -1.54 -5.38 19.84
N SER A 423 -2.00 -6.56 20.25
CA SER A 423 -3.39 -7.00 20.11
C SER A 423 -4.27 -6.35 21.16
N VAL A 424 -5.41 -5.78 20.76
CA VAL A 424 -6.39 -5.20 21.69
C VAL A 424 -6.97 -6.27 22.63
N ALA A 425 -7.32 -7.45 22.10
CA ALA A 425 -7.86 -8.53 22.92
C ALA A 425 -6.87 -8.98 24.00
N GLN A 426 -5.59 -9.15 23.63
CA GLN A 426 -4.53 -9.50 24.56
C GLN A 426 -4.29 -8.39 25.59
N TRP A 427 -4.29 -7.12 25.17
CA TRP A 427 -4.13 -5.99 26.08
C TRP A 427 -5.22 -5.99 27.15
N LEU A 428 -6.49 -6.12 26.77
CA LEU A 428 -7.60 -6.17 27.71
C LEU A 428 -7.51 -7.42 28.63
N ALA A 429 -7.11 -8.57 28.10
CA ALA A 429 -6.93 -9.80 28.87
C ALA A 429 -5.83 -9.73 29.94
N LEU A 430 -4.82 -8.89 29.71
CA LEU A 430 -3.66 -8.69 30.60
C LEU A 430 -3.79 -7.43 31.47
N THR A 431 -4.90 -6.69 31.34
CA THR A 431 -5.24 -5.57 32.22
C THR A 431 -6.14 -6.07 33.37
N PRO A 432 -5.99 -5.53 34.60
CA PRO A 432 -6.88 -5.93 35.69
C PRO A 432 -8.35 -5.80 35.31
N LYS A 433 -9.12 -6.87 35.51
CA LYS A 433 -10.52 -6.99 35.07
C LYS A 433 -11.38 -5.79 35.51
N GLN A 434 -11.26 -5.36 36.77
CA GLN A 434 -12.00 -4.21 37.27
C GLN A 434 -11.69 -2.93 36.49
N THR A 435 -10.40 -2.73 36.13
CA THR A 435 -10.02 -1.56 35.32
C THR A 435 -10.72 -1.58 33.96
N VAL A 436 -10.78 -2.73 33.29
CA VAL A 436 -11.45 -2.86 31.99
C VAL A 436 -12.95 -2.62 32.12
N GLN A 437 -13.58 -3.16 33.17
CA GLN A 437 -15.00 -2.94 33.46
C GLN A 437 -15.34 -1.47 33.71
N ASP A 438 -14.53 -0.78 34.49
CA ASP A 438 -14.74 0.64 34.80
C ASP A 438 -14.63 1.53 33.56
N HIS A 439 -13.82 1.14 32.57
CA HIS A 439 -13.65 1.89 31.32
C HIS A 439 -14.70 1.56 30.25
N LEU A 440 -15.02 0.29 30.08
CA LEU A 440 -15.75 -0.19 28.91
C LEU A 440 -17.13 -0.79 29.23
N GLY A 441 -17.41 -1.09 30.50
CA GLY A 441 -18.68 -1.70 30.91
C GLY A 441 -18.91 -3.11 30.35
N LEU A 442 -17.82 -3.82 29.98
CA LEU A 442 -17.92 -5.14 29.34
C LEU A 442 -18.37 -6.21 30.36
N PRO A 443 -19.18 -7.20 29.91
CA PRO A 443 -19.65 -8.30 30.77
C PRO A 443 -18.51 -9.16 31.30
N ASP A 444 -18.71 -9.73 32.49
CA ASP A 444 -17.72 -10.58 33.18
C ASP A 444 -17.31 -11.79 32.36
N ASP A 445 -18.28 -12.48 31.78
CA ASP A 445 -18.06 -13.67 30.97
C ASP A 445 -17.22 -13.38 29.73
N LEU A 446 -17.41 -12.22 29.07
CA LEU A 446 -16.55 -11.78 27.98
C LEU A 446 -15.10 -11.59 28.46
N LEU A 447 -14.91 -10.86 29.56
CA LEU A 447 -13.57 -10.55 30.08
C LEU A 447 -12.79 -11.79 30.55
N GLU A 448 -13.49 -12.77 31.11
CA GLU A 448 -12.91 -14.05 31.58
C GLU A 448 -12.44 -14.93 30.40
N ASN A 449 -13.07 -14.80 29.25
CA ASN A 449 -12.77 -15.57 28.05
C ASN A 449 -11.84 -14.86 27.05
N LEU A 450 -11.36 -13.65 27.36
CA LEU A 450 -10.39 -12.99 26.50
C LEU A 450 -9.08 -13.77 26.40
N PRO A 451 -8.51 -13.92 25.19
CA PRO A 451 -7.27 -14.65 24.99
C PRO A 451 -6.08 -13.88 25.56
N LYS A 452 -5.31 -14.54 26.45
CA LYS A 452 -4.05 -13.98 26.99
C LYS A 452 -2.88 -14.10 26.02
N GLU A 453 -3.00 -14.97 25.03
CA GLU A 453 -2.05 -15.11 23.95
C GLU A 453 -2.58 -14.44 22.68
N LYS A 454 -1.68 -13.89 21.88
CA LYS A 454 -2.02 -13.27 20.61
C LYS A 454 -2.54 -14.32 19.64
N THR A 455 -3.73 -14.07 19.07
CA THR A 455 -4.33 -14.99 18.10
C THR A 455 -3.98 -14.65 16.66
N ILE A 456 -3.55 -13.42 16.38
CA ILE A 456 -3.20 -12.87 15.09
C ILE A 456 -4.40 -12.83 14.13
N LEU A 457 -4.95 -13.99 13.76
CA LEU A 457 -6.12 -14.12 12.92
C LEU A 457 -7.27 -14.73 13.72
N LYS A 458 -8.42 -14.08 13.66
CA LYS A 458 -9.67 -14.52 14.28
C LYS A 458 -10.51 -15.25 13.26
N GLU A 459 -11.06 -16.39 13.67
CA GLU A 459 -12.07 -17.08 12.88
C GLU A 459 -13.31 -16.21 12.71
N GLY A 460 -13.94 -16.27 11.54
CA GLY A 460 -15.14 -15.52 11.25
C GLY A 460 -16.38 -16.14 11.88
N ASN A 461 -17.43 -15.32 12.01
CA ASN A 461 -18.76 -15.81 12.27
C ASN A 461 -19.44 -16.11 10.93
N PRO A 462 -19.73 -17.40 10.60
CA PRO A 462 -20.35 -17.76 9.33
C PRO A 462 -21.71 -17.09 9.08
N ASP A 463 -22.45 -16.81 10.12
CA ASP A 463 -23.77 -16.16 10.02
C ASP A 463 -23.64 -14.71 9.53
N LEU A 464 -22.58 -14.00 9.94
CA LEU A 464 -22.30 -12.63 9.49
C LEU A 464 -21.82 -12.60 8.03
N VAL A 465 -21.09 -13.63 7.57
CA VAL A 465 -20.69 -13.77 6.16
C VAL A 465 -21.90 -13.89 5.25
N ALA A 466 -22.90 -14.67 5.65
CA ALA A 466 -24.14 -14.83 4.90
C ALA A 466 -24.92 -13.51 4.75
N LEU A 467 -24.89 -12.65 5.76
CA LEU A 467 -25.50 -11.31 5.71
C LEU A 467 -24.74 -10.37 4.77
N ALA A 468 -23.43 -10.37 4.83
CA ALA A 468 -22.58 -9.54 3.96
C ALA A 468 -22.72 -9.90 2.47
N HIS A 469 -23.10 -11.12 2.15
CA HIS A 469 -23.34 -11.60 0.78
C HIS A 469 -24.79 -11.58 0.33
N GLY A 470 -25.69 -10.88 1.03
CA GLY A 470 -27.08 -10.73 0.65
C GLY A 470 -27.98 -11.91 1.03
N GLY A 471 -27.58 -12.69 2.01
CA GLY A 471 -28.49 -13.53 2.76
C GLY A 471 -29.53 -12.62 3.42
N THR A 472 -30.82 -12.88 3.17
CA THR A 472 -31.89 -12.17 3.85
C THR A 472 -31.73 -12.38 5.35
N ALA A 473 -31.45 -11.30 6.09
CA ALA A 473 -31.69 -11.30 7.52
C ALA A 473 -33.15 -11.60 7.70
N TYR A 474 -33.48 -12.66 8.42
CA TYR A 474 -34.83 -13.04 8.77
C TYR A 474 -35.37 -12.13 9.87
#